data_276e5d893ef728a844e059c3f24f943e
#
_entry.id   276e5d893ef728a844e059c3f24f943e
#
_cell.length_a   1.000
_cell.length_b   1.000
_cell.length_c   1.000
_cell.angle_alpha   90.00
_cell.angle_beta   90.00
_cell.angle_gamma   90.00
#
_symmetry.space_group_name_H-M   'P 1'
#
loop_
_entity.id
_entity.type
_entity.pdbx_description
1 polymer ?
#
loop_
_entity_poly.entity_id
_entity_poly.type
_entity_poly.pdbx_seq_one_letter_code
_entity_poly.pdbx_strand_id
1 'polypeptide(L)'
;MPQSLTSIGWYAFSDCFALGKIAIPDGVTELPYGLFAWCTELKEVALGAKTEKIDTSVFRLCGKLERITISESNAHFKSAADGRFLLNKTGDTLVLGCQDGAIPDGVKKIGERAFEGRTGLKEIDFNEVEEIGEYAFVMCAGLDRLKLTSAVRIIGEGAFQSCIGLSTVRIPDGVQSIGSAAFLCMTQKIALRESSMATMDGILRKTPLVLVVPESVEQFSIGGSYTVYTAYSSLPTGWSVYPGSVAVWGCELGYDDDGLPYVLSAPNTFSGDGMPDLWYTAIEGDGYLMHGRDGFRFAGWATEPNGEAAFLSFEKSFEFEPFGANEEEKFYLYKKTFYFSVSMTEEQCKEAALSGAERLYAVWEKI
;
A
#
# COMPACT_ATOMS: atom_id res chain seq x y z
N MET A 1 -3.77 34.09 -11.09
CA MET A 1 -5.01 34.11 -11.89
C MET A 1 -5.72 35.43 -11.75
N PRO A 2 -6.51 35.89 -12.76
CA PRO A 2 -7.34 37.10 -12.63
C PRO A 2 -8.40 36.91 -11.55
N GLN A 3 -8.63 37.96 -10.73
CA GLN A 3 -9.63 37.88 -9.64
C GLN A 3 -11.07 37.81 -10.14
N SER A 4 -11.30 38.20 -11.40
CA SER A 4 -12.63 38.10 -12.05
C SER A 4 -12.95 36.71 -12.59
N LEU A 5 -12.04 35.74 -12.47
CA LEU A 5 -12.27 34.38 -12.95
C LEU A 5 -13.32 33.70 -12.08
N THR A 6 -14.31 33.06 -12.70
CA THR A 6 -15.41 32.36 -12.00
C THR A 6 -15.50 30.88 -12.33
N SER A 7 -14.82 30.42 -13.37
CA SER A 7 -14.79 29.00 -13.75
C SER A 7 -13.46 28.62 -14.39
N ILE A 8 -13.08 27.35 -14.22
CA ILE A 8 -11.88 26.75 -14.80
C ILE A 8 -12.34 25.43 -15.44
N GLY A 9 -11.81 25.12 -16.62
CA GLY A 9 -12.16 23.89 -17.35
C GLY A 9 -11.43 22.66 -16.82
N TRP A 10 -11.90 21.49 -17.22
CA TRP A 10 -11.25 20.20 -16.95
C TRP A 10 -9.83 20.21 -17.50
N TYR A 11 -8.88 19.65 -16.74
CA TYR A 11 -7.45 19.56 -17.13
C TYR A 11 -6.76 20.89 -17.45
N ALA A 12 -7.34 22.06 -17.09
CA ALA A 12 -6.82 23.36 -17.53
C ALA A 12 -5.36 23.61 -17.14
N PHE A 13 -4.86 22.99 -16.10
CA PHE A 13 -3.46 23.03 -15.64
C PHE A 13 -2.83 21.65 -15.53
N SER A 14 -3.43 20.61 -16.16
CA SER A 14 -2.80 19.30 -16.21
C SER A 14 -1.42 19.38 -16.84
N ASP A 15 -0.49 18.54 -16.36
CA ASP A 15 0.88 18.42 -16.88
C ASP A 15 1.71 19.72 -16.80
N CYS A 16 1.29 20.67 -15.96
CA CYS A 16 2.09 21.86 -15.68
C CYS A 16 3.25 21.51 -14.74
N PHE A 17 4.25 20.79 -15.26
CA PHE A 17 5.36 20.22 -14.48
C PHE A 17 6.22 21.24 -13.71
N ALA A 18 6.22 22.52 -14.13
CA ALA A 18 6.97 23.58 -13.46
C ALA A 18 6.13 24.41 -12.48
N LEU A 19 4.83 24.13 -12.35
CA LEU A 19 3.94 24.88 -11.48
C LEU A 19 4.20 24.53 -10.01
N GLY A 20 4.85 25.45 -9.27
CA GLY A 20 5.17 25.26 -7.85
C GLY A 20 4.09 25.72 -6.89
N LYS A 21 3.39 26.81 -7.23
CA LYS A 21 2.36 27.42 -6.36
C LYS A 21 1.23 28.01 -7.17
N ILE A 22 0.02 27.95 -6.61
CA ILE A 22 -1.13 28.59 -7.25
C ILE A 22 -2.14 29.09 -6.21
N ALA A 23 -2.81 30.21 -6.55
CA ALA A 23 -3.95 30.71 -5.81
C ALA A 23 -5.18 30.74 -6.71
N ILE A 24 -6.25 30.12 -6.24
CA ILE A 24 -7.55 30.07 -6.92
C ILE A 24 -8.36 31.30 -6.49
N PRO A 25 -8.90 32.08 -7.43
CA PRO A 25 -9.71 33.25 -7.11
C PRO A 25 -11.00 32.89 -6.36
N ASP A 26 -11.47 33.80 -5.52
CA ASP A 26 -12.68 33.61 -4.70
C ASP A 26 -13.96 33.36 -5.52
N GLY A 27 -13.97 33.82 -6.79
CA GLY A 27 -15.10 33.59 -7.67
C GLY A 27 -15.25 32.17 -8.20
N VAL A 28 -14.20 31.34 -8.06
CA VAL A 28 -14.22 29.94 -8.52
C VAL A 28 -14.82 29.04 -7.43
N THR A 29 -15.99 28.51 -7.71
CA THR A 29 -16.73 27.67 -6.75
C THR A 29 -16.47 26.18 -6.91
N GLU A 30 -15.98 25.74 -8.05
CA GLU A 30 -15.73 24.33 -8.37
C GLU A 30 -14.32 24.13 -8.94
N LEU A 31 -13.60 23.15 -8.39
CA LEU A 31 -12.37 22.64 -8.95
C LEU A 31 -12.70 21.35 -9.71
N PRO A 32 -12.66 21.39 -11.04
CA PRO A 32 -13.14 20.30 -11.87
C PRO A 32 -12.14 19.17 -12.03
N TYR A 33 -12.59 18.08 -12.64
CA TYR A 33 -11.85 16.86 -12.92
C TYR A 33 -10.46 17.14 -13.50
N GLY A 34 -9.44 16.57 -12.86
CA GLY A 34 -8.05 16.59 -13.32
C GLY A 34 -7.40 17.97 -13.42
N LEU A 35 -7.95 19.01 -12.78
CA LEU A 35 -7.52 20.40 -12.94
C LEU A 35 -6.00 20.59 -12.85
N PHE A 36 -5.34 19.97 -11.88
CA PHE A 36 -3.90 20.00 -11.64
C PHE A 36 -3.24 18.63 -11.79
N ALA A 37 -3.91 17.66 -12.43
CA ALA A 37 -3.33 16.33 -12.58
C ALA A 37 -1.91 16.39 -13.17
N TRP A 38 -0.97 15.63 -12.60
CA TRP A 38 0.43 15.56 -13.01
C TRP A 38 1.24 16.86 -12.83
N CYS A 39 0.77 17.83 -12.02
CA CYS A 39 1.59 18.96 -11.61
C CYS A 39 2.64 18.52 -10.57
N THR A 40 3.68 17.83 -11.03
CA THR A 40 4.65 17.12 -10.15
C THR A 40 5.46 18.04 -9.24
N GLU A 41 5.62 19.32 -9.59
CA GLU A 41 6.31 20.33 -8.77
C GLU A 41 5.37 21.17 -7.90
N LEU A 42 4.05 20.94 -7.96
CA LEU A 42 3.08 21.73 -7.20
C LEU A 42 3.19 21.43 -5.69
N LYS A 43 3.55 22.46 -4.93
CA LYS A 43 3.77 22.41 -3.49
C LYS A 43 2.68 23.09 -2.69
N GLU A 44 2.17 24.21 -3.15
CA GLU A 44 1.23 25.01 -2.38
C GLU A 44 0.03 25.42 -3.23
N VAL A 45 -1.15 25.26 -2.66
CA VAL A 45 -2.42 25.70 -3.26
C VAL A 45 -3.20 26.51 -2.23
N ALA A 46 -3.59 27.73 -2.62
CA ALA A 46 -4.56 28.51 -1.87
C ALA A 46 -5.90 28.46 -2.61
N LEU A 47 -6.92 27.91 -1.95
CA LEU A 47 -8.27 27.78 -2.47
C LEU A 47 -9.04 29.09 -2.27
N GLY A 48 -9.92 29.43 -3.21
CA GLY A 48 -10.81 30.56 -3.11
C GLY A 48 -11.80 30.43 -1.96
N ALA A 49 -12.16 31.55 -1.35
CA ALA A 49 -13.06 31.57 -0.19
C ALA A 49 -14.45 30.96 -0.47
N LYS A 50 -14.89 30.94 -1.73
CA LYS A 50 -16.19 30.40 -2.14
C LYS A 50 -16.12 29.02 -2.79
N THR A 51 -14.99 28.29 -2.67
CA THR A 51 -14.91 26.92 -3.16
C THR A 51 -15.94 26.04 -2.47
N GLU A 52 -16.79 25.39 -3.24
CA GLU A 52 -17.91 24.53 -2.79
C GLU A 52 -17.69 23.07 -3.15
N LYS A 53 -17.02 22.81 -4.29
CA LYS A 53 -16.77 21.46 -4.80
C LYS A 53 -15.33 21.29 -5.24
N ILE A 54 -14.80 20.14 -4.92
CA ILE A 54 -13.44 19.70 -5.34
C ILE A 54 -13.62 18.27 -5.86
N ASP A 55 -13.34 18.07 -7.15
CA ASP A 55 -13.32 16.73 -7.72
C ASP A 55 -12.16 15.91 -7.13
N THR A 56 -12.38 14.64 -6.86
CA THR A 56 -11.40 13.76 -6.19
C THR A 56 -10.10 13.59 -6.97
N SER A 57 -10.11 13.83 -8.29
CA SER A 57 -8.96 13.73 -9.18
C SER A 57 -8.18 15.05 -9.38
N VAL A 58 -8.61 16.14 -8.75
CA VAL A 58 -8.03 17.49 -8.99
C VAL A 58 -6.51 17.50 -8.84
N PHE A 59 -5.98 16.86 -7.81
CA PHE A 59 -4.55 16.82 -7.45
C PHE A 59 -3.90 15.46 -7.71
N ARG A 60 -4.45 14.71 -8.65
CA ARG A 60 -3.92 13.40 -9.03
C ARG A 60 -2.44 13.52 -9.40
N LEU A 61 -1.58 12.71 -8.75
CA LEU A 61 -0.14 12.65 -9.00
C LEU A 61 0.61 13.99 -8.80
N CYS A 62 0.08 14.88 -7.95
CA CYS A 62 0.82 16.04 -7.44
C CYS A 62 1.71 15.60 -6.26
N GLY A 63 2.73 14.80 -6.53
CA GLY A 63 3.52 14.08 -5.51
C GLY A 63 4.24 14.98 -4.49
N LYS A 64 4.50 16.24 -4.83
CA LYS A 64 5.19 17.22 -3.97
C LYS A 64 4.26 18.19 -3.25
N LEU A 65 2.94 17.94 -3.23
CA LEU A 65 2.00 18.85 -2.58
C LEU A 65 2.24 18.85 -1.06
N GLU A 66 2.64 19.99 -0.54
CA GLU A 66 3.02 20.20 0.86
C GLU A 66 1.92 20.93 1.65
N ARG A 67 1.16 21.79 0.96
CA ARG A 67 0.21 22.66 1.63
C ARG A 67 -1.01 23.00 0.78
N ILE A 68 -2.18 22.90 1.40
CA ILE A 68 -3.44 23.39 0.85
C ILE A 68 -4.17 24.24 1.89
N THR A 69 -4.51 25.46 1.53
CA THR A 69 -5.16 26.42 2.44
C THR A 69 -6.48 26.91 1.86
N ILE A 70 -7.40 27.22 2.74
CA ILE A 70 -8.69 27.83 2.41
C ILE A 70 -9.06 28.83 3.51
N SER A 71 -9.84 29.85 3.14
CA SER A 71 -10.33 30.83 4.11
C SER A 71 -11.14 30.18 5.23
N GLU A 72 -10.96 30.60 6.47
CA GLU A 72 -11.76 30.14 7.62
C GLU A 72 -13.24 30.41 7.45
N SER A 73 -13.62 31.44 6.65
CA SER A 73 -15.01 31.77 6.34
C SER A 73 -15.64 30.82 5.31
N ASN A 74 -14.87 29.91 4.68
CA ASN A 74 -15.44 28.95 3.74
C ASN A 74 -16.51 28.07 4.42
N ALA A 75 -17.64 27.87 3.72
CA ALA A 75 -18.78 27.15 4.26
C ALA A 75 -18.66 25.62 4.17
N HIS A 76 -17.78 25.10 3.30
CA HIS A 76 -17.73 23.68 2.91
C HIS A 76 -16.50 22.96 3.43
N PHE A 77 -15.37 23.67 3.54
CA PHE A 77 -14.06 23.09 3.88
C PHE A 77 -13.34 23.89 4.96
N LYS A 78 -12.36 23.28 5.58
CA LYS A 78 -11.41 23.91 6.50
C LYS A 78 -10.03 23.30 6.34
N SER A 79 -8.98 24.12 6.46
CA SER A 79 -7.60 23.62 6.55
C SER A 79 -7.29 23.18 7.98
N ALA A 80 -6.47 22.17 8.12
CA ALA A 80 -5.96 21.68 9.40
C ALA A 80 -4.44 21.44 9.32
N ALA A 81 -3.78 21.39 10.48
CA ALA A 81 -2.35 21.15 10.63
C ALA A 81 -1.51 22.01 9.67
N ASP A 82 -1.69 23.34 9.75
CA ASP A 82 -1.00 24.36 8.93
C ASP A 82 -1.16 24.15 7.39
N GLY A 83 -2.28 23.56 6.99
CA GLY A 83 -2.59 23.28 5.59
C GLY A 83 -2.09 21.95 5.07
N ARG A 84 -1.57 21.07 5.92
CA ARG A 84 -1.24 19.69 5.50
C ARG A 84 -2.46 18.85 5.18
N PHE A 85 -3.61 19.20 5.75
CA PHE A 85 -4.88 18.52 5.52
C PHE A 85 -5.98 19.50 5.18
N LEU A 86 -6.81 19.12 4.21
CA LEU A 86 -8.08 19.77 3.92
C LEU A 86 -9.19 18.85 4.39
N LEU A 87 -10.04 19.35 5.27
CA LEU A 87 -11.17 18.63 5.81
C LEU A 87 -12.49 19.21 5.25
N ASN A 88 -13.55 18.40 5.26
CA ASN A 88 -14.89 18.94 5.14
C ASN A 88 -15.20 19.88 6.33
N LYS A 89 -16.27 20.64 6.25
CA LYS A 89 -16.57 21.68 7.26
C LYS A 89 -16.84 21.10 8.65
N THR A 90 -17.48 19.95 8.75
CA THR A 90 -17.71 19.23 10.01
C THR A 90 -16.39 18.75 10.62
N GLY A 91 -15.43 18.37 9.80
CA GLY A 91 -14.11 17.92 10.22
C GLY A 91 -14.02 16.42 10.46
N ASP A 92 -15.06 15.68 10.10
CA ASP A 92 -15.10 14.22 10.22
C ASP A 92 -14.52 13.49 8.99
N THR A 93 -14.37 14.21 7.87
CA THR A 93 -13.84 13.65 6.62
C THR A 93 -12.61 14.43 6.15
N LEU A 94 -11.52 13.71 5.95
CA LEU A 94 -10.31 14.22 5.30
C LEU A 94 -10.52 14.15 3.79
N VAL A 95 -10.61 15.33 3.15
CA VAL A 95 -10.83 15.47 1.71
C VAL A 95 -9.52 15.34 0.93
N LEU A 96 -8.44 15.95 1.45
CA LEU A 96 -7.12 15.91 0.83
C LEU A 96 -6.03 15.95 1.88
N GLY A 97 -5.03 15.08 1.73
CA GLY A 97 -3.80 15.06 2.50
C GLY A 97 -2.60 15.42 1.63
N CYS A 98 -1.64 16.13 2.19
CA CYS A 98 -0.45 16.57 1.47
C CYS A 98 0.78 15.75 1.83
N GLN A 99 1.09 15.59 3.11
CA GLN A 99 2.33 14.97 3.61
C GLN A 99 2.09 14.13 4.85
N ASP A 100 3.21 13.60 5.41
CA ASP A 100 3.25 12.84 6.65
C ASP A 100 2.64 13.61 7.83
N GLY A 101 2.10 12.87 8.78
CA GLY A 101 1.62 13.39 10.04
C GLY A 101 0.42 12.62 10.59
N ALA A 102 0.06 12.95 11.82
CA ALA A 102 -1.14 12.41 12.43
C ALA A 102 -2.39 13.02 11.77
N ILE A 103 -3.33 12.17 11.41
CA ILE A 103 -4.67 12.60 10.98
C ILE A 103 -5.30 13.41 12.13
N PRO A 104 -5.88 14.59 11.87
CA PRO A 104 -6.49 15.40 12.92
C PRO A 104 -7.56 14.65 13.71
N ASP A 105 -7.64 14.93 15.01
CA ASP A 105 -8.65 14.35 15.90
C ASP A 105 -10.07 14.62 15.38
N GLY A 106 -10.95 13.63 15.56
CA GLY A 106 -12.33 13.68 15.12
C GLY A 106 -12.55 13.30 13.65
N VAL A 107 -11.47 13.10 12.86
CA VAL A 107 -11.59 12.55 11.51
C VAL A 107 -11.93 11.07 11.60
N LYS A 108 -13.07 10.70 11.00
CA LYS A 108 -13.56 9.32 10.94
C LYS A 108 -13.38 8.68 9.57
N LYS A 109 -13.27 9.51 8.53
CA LYS A 109 -13.15 9.05 7.15
C LYS A 109 -12.02 9.73 6.40
N ILE A 110 -11.21 8.94 5.71
CA ILE A 110 -10.30 9.42 4.67
C ILE A 110 -11.05 9.32 3.34
N GLY A 111 -11.17 10.45 2.66
CA GLY A 111 -11.92 10.55 1.40
C GLY A 111 -11.27 9.79 0.25
N GLU A 112 -12.05 9.62 -0.83
CA GLU A 112 -11.57 9.05 -2.07
C GLU A 112 -10.36 9.84 -2.59
N ARG A 113 -9.28 9.13 -2.98
CA ARG A 113 -8.04 9.69 -3.56
C ARG A 113 -7.34 10.75 -2.70
N ALA A 114 -7.63 10.83 -1.42
CA ALA A 114 -7.16 11.89 -0.53
C ALA A 114 -5.64 12.07 -0.53
N PHE A 115 -4.87 11.01 -0.70
CA PHE A 115 -3.40 11.02 -0.77
C PHE A 115 -2.86 10.47 -2.09
N GLU A 116 -3.67 10.40 -3.16
CA GLU A 116 -3.23 9.82 -4.43
C GLU A 116 -1.90 10.41 -4.91
N GLY A 117 -0.91 9.53 -5.17
CA GLY A 117 0.37 9.91 -5.74
C GLY A 117 1.30 10.69 -4.80
N ARG A 118 1.06 10.70 -3.48
CA ARG A 118 1.97 11.33 -2.50
C ARG A 118 3.20 10.44 -2.29
N THR A 119 4.12 10.49 -3.25
CA THR A 119 5.31 9.62 -3.27
C THR A 119 6.28 9.91 -2.12
N GLY A 120 6.22 11.08 -1.52
CA GLY A 120 7.01 11.45 -0.34
C GLY A 120 6.42 10.98 0.98
N LEU A 121 5.15 10.53 1.01
CA LEU A 121 4.48 10.03 2.20
C LEU A 121 5.13 8.74 2.67
N LYS A 122 5.69 8.72 3.88
CA LYS A 122 6.36 7.54 4.46
C LYS A 122 5.52 6.86 5.52
N GLU A 123 4.85 7.66 6.33
CA GLU A 123 4.09 7.21 7.49
C GLU A 123 2.86 8.07 7.67
N ILE A 124 1.77 7.48 8.14
CA ILE A 124 0.54 8.17 8.52
C ILE A 124 0.00 7.58 9.81
N ASP A 125 -0.37 8.44 10.75
CA ASP A 125 -1.08 8.05 11.96
C ASP A 125 -2.58 8.18 11.73
N PHE A 126 -3.29 7.06 11.77
CA PHE A 126 -4.72 6.99 11.46
C PHE A 126 -5.62 7.44 12.63
N ASN A 127 -5.07 7.58 13.85
CA ASN A 127 -5.86 8.00 15.02
C ASN A 127 -7.21 7.24 15.12
N GLU A 128 -8.32 7.98 15.00
CA GLU A 128 -9.69 7.47 15.14
C GLU A 128 -10.37 7.15 13.80
N VAL A 129 -9.63 7.06 12.70
CA VAL A 129 -10.19 6.79 11.37
C VAL A 129 -10.88 5.42 11.36
N GLU A 130 -12.12 5.41 10.92
CA GLU A 130 -12.97 4.22 10.81
C GLU A 130 -13.08 3.73 9.36
N GLU A 131 -12.99 4.64 8.39
CA GLU A 131 -13.12 4.33 6.96
C GLU A 131 -11.97 4.93 6.15
N ILE A 132 -11.29 4.09 5.37
CA ILE A 132 -10.30 4.49 4.37
C ILE A 132 -10.98 4.37 3.01
N GLY A 133 -11.16 5.51 2.33
CA GLY A 133 -11.90 5.60 1.08
C GLY A 133 -11.21 4.92 -0.11
N GLU A 134 -11.95 4.84 -1.21
CA GLU A 134 -11.45 4.25 -2.45
C GLU A 134 -10.23 5.01 -2.97
N TYR A 135 -9.18 4.27 -3.38
CA TYR A 135 -7.93 4.81 -3.91
C TYR A 135 -7.24 5.84 -3.02
N ALA A 136 -7.58 5.92 -1.74
CA ALA A 136 -7.13 6.99 -0.83
C ALA A 136 -5.61 7.19 -0.82
N PHE A 137 -4.83 6.11 -0.89
CA PHE A 137 -3.36 6.12 -0.91
C PHE A 137 -2.79 5.50 -2.19
N VAL A 138 -3.56 5.47 -3.27
CA VAL A 138 -3.06 4.89 -4.52
C VAL A 138 -1.75 5.56 -4.96
N MET A 139 -0.75 4.76 -5.35
CA MET A 139 0.57 5.23 -5.79
C MET A 139 1.37 6.03 -4.73
N CYS A 140 1.10 5.85 -3.43
CA CYS A 140 1.96 6.35 -2.36
C CYS A 140 3.23 5.47 -2.26
N ALA A 141 4.14 5.63 -3.21
CA ALA A 141 5.30 4.75 -3.37
C ALA A 141 6.29 4.80 -2.19
N GLY A 142 6.32 5.93 -1.47
CA GLY A 142 7.18 6.11 -0.31
C GLY A 142 6.63 5.50 0.98
N LEU A 143 5.35 5.10 1.01
CA LEU A 143 4.73 4.52 2.20
C LEU A 143 5.33 3.13 2.47
N ASP A 144 6.20 3.06 3.47
CA ASP A 144 6.93 1.85 3.84
C ASP A 144 6.34 1.13 5.06
N ARG A 145 5.58 1.86 5.88
CA ARG A 145 4.89 1.35 7.06
C ARG A 145 3.41 1.72 7.04
N LEU A 146 2.57 0.75 7.32
CA LEU A 146 1.14 0.95 7.49
C LEU A 146 0.72 0.39 8.84
N LYS A 147 0.48 1.29 9.79
CA LYS A 147 0.00 0.96 11.13
C LYS A 147 -1.47 1.32 11.24
N LEU A 148 -2.32 0.39 10.86
CA LEU A 148 -3.77 0.54 11.03
C LEU A 148 -4.14 0.41 12.51
N THR A 149 -5.06 1.26 12.97
CA THR A 149 -5.59 1.20 14.34
C THR A 149 -6.80 0.26 14.42
N SER A 150 -7.13 -0.19 15.61
CA SER A 150 -8.33 -1.01 15.85
C SER A 150 -9.64 -0.25 15.61
N ALA A 151 -9.59 1.05 15.34
CA ALA A 151 -10.76 1.83 14.94
C ALA A 151 -11.20 1.57 13.49
N VAL A 152 -10.27 1.18 12.62
CA VAL A 152 -10.55 0.96 11.19
C VAL A 152 -11.53 -0.19 11.01
N ARG A 153 -12.59 0.05 10.22
CA ARG A 153 -13.64 -0.91 9.88
C ARG A 153 -13.66 -1.27 8.41
N ILE A 154 -13.39 -0.28 7.55
CA ILE A 154 -13.50 -0.40 6.10
C ILE A 154 -12.22 0.10 5.44
N ILE A 155 -11.67 -0.72 4.55
CA ILE A 155 -10.60 -0.35 3.62
C ILE A 155 -11.21 -0.42 2.21
N GLY A 156 -11.30 0.71 1.54
CA GLY A 156 -11.95 0.86 0.23
C GLY A 156 -11.22 0.17 -0.91
N GLU A 157 -11.87 0.15 -2.08
CA GLU A 157 -11.28 -0.35 -3.32
C GLU A 157 -9.99 0.41 -3.65
N GLY A 158 -8.93 -0.33 -4.01
CA GLY A 158 -7.65 0.25 -4.40
C GLY A 158 -7.00 1.16 -3.36
N ALA A 159 -7.45 1.15 -2.10
CA ALA A 159 -7.03 2.13 -1.09
C ALA A 159 -5.51 2.28 -0.97
N PHE A 160 -4.75 1.21 -1.07
CA PHE A 160 -3.29 1.16 -1.04
C PHE A 160 -2.69 0.57 -2.32
N GLN A 161 -3.43 0.67 -3.43
CA GLN A 161 -2.96 0.15 -4.72
C GLN A 161 -1.65 0.84 -5.11
N SER A 162 -0.67 0.03 -5.54
CA SER A 162 0.66 0.49 -5.95
C SER A 162 1.46 1.25 -4.87
N CYS A 163 1.16 1.00 -3.58
CA CYS A 163 2.03 1.38 -2.46
C CYS A 163 3.22 0.41 -2.39
N ILE A 164 4.19 0.60 -3.27
CA ILE A 164 5.29 -0.34 -3.49
C ILE A 164 6.29 -0.41 -2.33
N GLY A 165 6.29 0.58 -1.44
CA GLY A 165 7.10 0.59 -0.22
C GLY A 165 6.64 -0.44 0.82
N LEU A 166 5.34 -0.80 0.82
CA LEU A 166 4.79 -1.73 1.81
C LEU A 166 5.33 -3.15 1.60
N SER A 167 5.88 -3.77 2.63
CA SER A 167 6.34 -5.16 2.62
C SER A 167 5.41 -6.09 3.39
N THR A 168 4.94 -5.65 4.55
CA THR A 168 3.98 -6.39 5.38
C THR A 168 2.88 -5.46 5.84
N VAL A 169 1.64 -5.93 5.79
CA VAL A 169 0.48 -5.24 6.37
C VAL A 169 -0.26 -6.19 7.30
N ARG A 170 -0.46 -5.73 8.50
CA ARG A 170 -1.24 -6.43 9.53
C ARG A 170 -2.59 -5.76 9.64
N ILE A 171 -3.65 -6.51 9.43
CA ILE A 171 -5.03 -6.02 9.47
C ILE A 171 -5.55 -6.20 10.91
N PRO A 172 -5.92 -5.14 11.63
CA PRO A 172 -6.44 -5.28 12.99
C PRO A 172 -7.83 -5.94 13.01
N ASP A 173 -8.18 -6.57 14.12
CA ASP A 173 -9.47 -7.28 14.33
C ASP A 173 -10.72 -6.42 14.13
N GLY A 174 -10.59 -5.10 14.09
CA GLY A 174 -11.71 -4.21 13.85
C GLY A 174 -12.19 -4.18 12.39
N VAL A 175 -11.33 -4.55 11.45
CA VAL A 175 -11.63 -4.44 10.00
C VAL A 175 -12.63 -5.52 9.58
N GLN A 176 -13.71 -5.09 8.95
CA GLN A 176 -14.80 -5.93 8.45
C GLN A 176 -14.74 -6.15 6.94
N SER A 177 -14.27 -5.14 6.19
CA SER A 177 -14.27 -5.17 4.73
C SER A 177 -12.98 -4.61 4.16
N ILE A 178 -12.43 -5.33 3.17
CA ILE A 178 -11.30 -4.91 2.35
C ILE A 178 -11.75 -4.95 0.89
N GLY A 179 -11.79 -3.79 0.26
CA GLY A 179 -12.24 -3.62 -1.11
C GLY A 179 -11.34 -4.29 -2.14
N SER A 180 -11.88 -4.45 -3.34
CA SER A 180 -11.14 -5.01 -4.48
C SER A 180 -9.85 -4.24 -4.73
N ALA A 181 -8.77 -4.96 -5.05
CA ALA A 181 -7.47 -4.37 -5.37
C ALA A 181 -6.86 -3.45 -4.28
N ALA A 182 -7.39 -3.48 -3.03
CA ALA A 182 -6.95 -2.56 -1.97
C ALA A 182 -5.43 -2.52 -1.77
N PHE A 183 -4.75 -3.65 -1.93
CA PHE A 183 -3.30 -3.77 -1.82
C PHE A 183 -2.64 -4.22 -3.12
N LEU A 184 -3.35 -4.15 -4.25
CA LEU A 184 -2.82 -4.59 -5.54
C LEU A 184 -1.57 -3.78 -5.90
N CYS A 185 -0.44 -4.44 -5.95
CA CYS A 185 0.75 -3.89 -6.57
C CYS A 185 0.81 -4.40 -8.01
N MET A 186 0.64 -3.50 -8.96
CA MET A 186 0.76 -3.83 -10.38
C MET A 186 2.24 -4.12 -10.68
N THR A 187 2.65 -5.36 -10.50
CA THR A 187 3.89 -5.87 -11.08
C THR A 187 3.70 -6.19 -12.57
N GLN A 188 2.77 -5.51 -13.23
CA GLN A 188 2.54 -5.74 -14.64
C GLN A 188 3.75 -5.29 -15.46
N LYS A 189 3.99 -6.05 -16.52
CA LYS A 189 4.88 -5.72 -17.63
C LYS A 189 4.56 -4.31 -18.15
N ILE A 190 5.11 -3.29 -17.51
CA ILE A 190 5.02 -1.93 -18.01
C ILE A 190 6.15 -1.78 -19.01
N ALA A 191 5.80 -1.51 -20.26
CA ALA A 191 6.78 -1.09 -21.24
C ALA A 191 7.29 0.30 -20.83
N LEU A 192 8.56 0.39 -20.43
CA LEU A 192 9.17 1.63 -19.96
C LEU A 192 10.07 2.19 -21.04
N ARG A 193 10.01 3.51 -21.25
CA ARG A 193 11.05 4.20 -22.02
C ARG A 193 12.35 4.20 -21.21
N GLU A 194 13.49 4.03 -21.88
CA GLU A 194 14.82 3.96 -21.26
C GLU A 194 15.11 5.15 -20.32
N SER A 195 14.62 6.35 -20.68
CA SER A 195 14.73 7.57 -19.86
C SER A 195 13.92 7.55 -18.57
N SER A 196 12.97 6.62 -18.44
CA SER A 196 12.09 6.50 -17.26
C SER A 196 12.57 5.42 -16.29
N MET A 197 13.54 4.60 -16.70
CA MET A 197 14.02 3.47 -15.89
C MET A 197 14.70 3.90 -14.60
N ALA A 198 15.50 4.97 -14.63
CA ALA A 198 16.17 5.49 -13.44
C ALA A 198 15.19 5.99 -12.35
N THR A 199 14.02 6.45 -12.76
CA THR A 199 12.95 6.87 -11.85
C THR A 199 12.09 5.71 -11.37
N MET A 200 12.13 4.58 -12.06
CA MET A 200 11.28 3.42 -11.76
C MET A 200 11.98 2.30 -10.99
N ASP A 201 13.30 2.36 -10.82
CA ASP A 201 14.01 1.47 -9.88
C ASP A 201 13.46 1.57 -8.44
N GLY A 202 12.81 2.71 -8.11
CA GLY A 202 12.04 2.88 -6.88
C GLY A 202 10.57 2.47 -6.96
N ILE A 203 10.03 2.18 -8.16
CA ILE A 203 8.60 1.92 -8.37
C ILE A 203 8.28 0.42 -8.40
N LEU A 204 9.27 -0.43 -8.68
CA LEU A 204 9.08 -1.87 -8.70
C LEU A 204 9.24 -2.41 -7.28
N ARG A 205 8.20 -3.03 -6.76
CA ARG A 205 8.29 -3.71 -5.48
C ARG A 205 9.39 -4.78 -5.54
N LYS A 206 10.36 -4.66 -4.66
CA LYS A 206 11.47 -5.61 -4.55
C LYS A 206 11.05 -6.92 -3.87
N THR A 207 10.00 -6.86 -3.05
CA THR A 207 9.50 -7.98 -2.26
C THR A 207 8.00 -8.20 -2.47
N PRO A 208 7.47 -9.44 -2.45
CA PRO A 208 6.03 -9.68 -2.41
C PRO A 208 5.45 -9.08 -1.11
N LEU A 209 4.23 -8.56 -1.20
CA LEU A 209 3.50 -8.09 -0.02
C LEU A 209 2.98 -9.28 0.77
N VAL A 210 3.15 -9.22 2.07
CA VAL A 210 2.54 -10.15 3.03
C VAL A 210 1.41 -9.44 3.75
N LEU A 211 0.23 -10.06 3.77
CA LEU A 211 -0.92 -9.62 4.55
C LEU A 211 -1.20 -10.64 5.65
N VAL A 212 -1.35 -10.17 6.89
CA VAL A 212 -1.87 -10.99 7.98
C VAL A 212 -3.29 -10.52 8.27
N VAL A 213 -4.27 -11.39 8.00
CA VAL A 213 -5.69 -11.05 7.97
C VAL A 213 -6.46 -11.87 8.98
N PRO A 214 -7.09 -11.25 9.99
CA PRO A 214 -7.86 -11.93 11.03
C PRO A 214 -9.24 -12.39 10.51
N GLU A 215 -9.93 -13.20 11.30
CA GLU A 215 -11.27 -13.71 10.99
C GLU A 215 -12.40 -12.65 11.08
N SER A 216 -12.09 -11.45 11.57
CA SER A 216 -13.05 -10.34 11.56
C SER A 216 -13.34 -9.80 10.15
N VAL A 217 -12.47 -10.06 9.18
CA VAL A 217 -12.64 -9.60 7.80
C VAL A 217 -13.64 -10.47 7.06
N GLU A 218 -14.85 -9.99 6.90
CA GLU A 218 -15.94 -10.72 6.25
C GLU A 218 -15.91 -10.66 4.73
N GLN A 219 -15.36 -9.57 4.15
CA GLN A 219 -15.29 -9.37 2.71
C GLN A 219 -13.88 -8.98 2.28
N PHE A 220 -13.31 -9.76 1.35
CA PHE A 220 -12.00 -9.51 0.80
C PHE A 220 -11.81 -10.17 -0.58
N SER A 221 -11.22 -9.43 -1.49
CA SER A 221 -10.79 -9.96 -2.80
C SER A 221 -9.27 -10.09 -2.83
N ILE A 222 -8.78 -11.33 -2.69
CA ILE A 222 -7.35 -11.64 -2.76
C ILE A 222 -6.93 -11.60 -4.23
N GLY A 223 -6.24 -10.53 -4.62
CA GLY A 223 -5.80 -10.35 -6.01
C GLY A 223 -4.46 -9.66 -6.11
N GLY A 224 -3.56 -10.20 -6.91
CA GLY A 224 -2.24 -9.62 -7.16
C GLY A 224 -1.07 -10.44 -6.63
N SER A 225 0.11 -9.82 -6.59
CA SER A 225 1.35 -10.50 -6.20
C SER A 225 1.59 -10.37 -4.69
N TYR A 226 0.67 -10.88 -3.87
CA TYR A 226 0.86 -10.90 -2.42
C TYR A 226 0.36 -12.22 -1.82
N THR A 227 0.83 -12.50 -0.61
CA THR A 227 0.42 -13.67 0.16
C THR A 227 -0.39 -13.25 1.36
N VAL A 228 -1.47 -13.96 1.61
CA VAL A 228 -2.36 -13.76 2.76
C VAL A 228 -2.17 -14.90 3.75
N TYR A 229 -1.90 -14.58 5.01
CA TYR A 229 -1.97 -15.51 6.14
C TYR A 229 -3.24 -15.21 6.93
N THR A 230 -4.04 -16.24 7.20
CA THR A 230 -5.29 -16.07 7.94
C THR A 230 -5.61 -17.29 8.80
N ALA A 231 -6.33 -17.05 9.90
CA ALA A 231 -6.82 -18.13 10.78
C ALA A 231 -8.00 -18.91 10.18
N TYR A 232 -8.70 -18.35 9.18
CA TYR A 232 -9.73 -19.11 8.47
C TYR A 232 -9.19 -20.45 7.97
N SER A 233 -9.92 -21.53 8.22
CA SER A 233 -9.52 -22.89 7.79
C SER A 233 -9.72 -23.13 6.29
N SER A 234 -10.53 -22.32 5.62
CA SER A 234 -10.83 -22.39 4.19
C SER A 234 -11.41 -21.08 3.72
N LEU A 235 -11.58 -20.91 2.40
CA LEU A 235 -12.10 -19.70 1.77
C LEU A 235 -13.49 -19.31 2.32
N PRO A 236 -13.64 -18.15 3.00
CA PRO A 236 -14.93 -17.67 3.50
C PRO A 236 -15.85 -17.23 2.35
N THR A 237 -17.15 -17.27 2.59
CA THR A 237 -18.18 -16.94 1.57
C THR A 237 -18.03 -15.53 0.98
N GLY A 238 -17.58 -14.56 1.77
CA GLY A 238 -17.37 -13.17 1.34
C GLY A 238 -16.03 -12.89 0.67
N TRP A 239 -15.19 -13.91 0.51
CA TRP A 239 -13.85 -13.77 -0.06
C TRP A 239 -13.79 -14.31 -1.49
N SER A 240 -12.93 -13.72 -2.30
CA SER A 240 -12.55 -14.24 -3.62
C SER A 240 -11.04 -14.27 -3.78
N VAL A 241 -10.52 -15.28 -4.49
CA VAL A 241 -9.09 -15.45 -4.76
C VAL A 241 -8.88 -15.44 -6.27
N TYR A 242 -8.06 -14.52 -6.76
CA TYR A 242 -7.72 -14.45 -8.18
C TYR A 242 -6.52 -15.35 -8.51
N PRO A 243 -6.42 -15.86 -9.74
CA PRO A 243 -5.29 -16.68 -10.16
C PRO A 243 -3.95 -15.96 -9.93
N GLY A 244 -2.98 -16.68 -9.35
CA GLY A 244 -1.65 -16.15 -9.03
C GLY A 244 -1.53 -15.49 -7.66
N SER A 245 -2.60 -15.46 -6.87
CA SER A 245 -2.57 -15.07 -5.46
C SER A 245 -2.35 -16.30 -4.59
N VAL A 246 -1.70 -16.12 -3.45
CA VAL A 246 -1.45 -17.19 -2.47
C VAL A 246 -2.18 -16.88 -1.18
N ALA A 247 -2.91 -17.85 -0.65
CA ALA A 247 -3.54 -17.76 0.66
C ALA A 247 -3.16 -18.98 1.50
N VAL A 248 -2.68 -18.73 2.72
CA VAL A 248 -2.33 -19.76 3.71
C VAL A 248 -3.43 -19.78 4.77
N TRP A 249 -4.23 -20.82 4.74
CA TRP A 249 -5.39 -21.02 5.60
C TRP A 249 -5.02 -21.74 6.89
N GLY A 250 -5.77 -21.54 7.96
CA GLY A 250 -5.62 -22.26 9.23
C GLY A 250 -4.37 -21.87 10.01
N CYS A 251 -3.88 -20.64 9.85
CA CYS A 251 -2.81 -20.10 10.65
C CYS A 251 -3.27 -19.90 12.10
N GLU A 252 -2.36 -20.07 13.04
CA GLU A 252 -2.52 -19.58 14.40
C GLU A 252 -1.94 -18.17 14.47
N LEU A 253 -2.75 -17.21 14.90
CA LEU A 253 -2.35 -15.83 15.02
C LEU A 253 -2.13 -15.46 16.49
N GLY A 254 -1.05 -14.73 16.76
CA GLY A 254 -0.84 -14.00 18.01
C GLY A 254 -1.12 -12.52 17.77
N TYR A 255 -1.21 -11.75 18.85
CA TYR A 255 -1.42 -10.32 18.79
C TYR A 255 -0.38 -9.60 19.61
N ASP A 256 0.16 -8.50 19.11
CA ASP A 256 1.09 -7.65 19.84
C ASP A 256 0.35 -6.67 20.77
N ASP A 257 1.11 -5.81 21.47
CA ASP A 257 0.57 -4.84 22.44
C ASP A 257 -0.37 -3.80 21.77
N ASP A 258 -0.24 -3.58 20.47
CA ASP A 258 -1.11 -2.70 19.68
C ASP A 258 -2.36 -3.43 19.13
N GLY A 259 -2.52 -4.73 19.44
CA GLY A 259 -3.63 -5.56 18.95
C GLY A 259 -3.51 -5.94 17.48
N LEU A 260 -2.32 -5.88 16.90
CA LEU A 260 -2.08 -6.26 15.51
C LEU A 260 -1.67 -7.74 15.40
N PRO A 261 -2.27 -8.50 14.48
CA PRO A 261 -2.00 -9.93 14.35
C PRO A 261 -0.61 -10.21 13.79
N TYR A 262 0.02 -11.30 14.24
CA TYR A 262 1.20 -11.90 13.64
C TYR A 262 1.06 -13.41 13.61
N VAL A 263 1.78 -14.09 12.72
CA VAL A 263 1.69 -15.54 12.57
C VAL A 263 2.52 -16.21 13.65
N LEU A 264 1.88 -17.11 14.43
CA LEU A 264 2.53 -18.02 15.36
C LEU A 264 2.87 -19.35 14.69
N SER A 265 1.90 -19.91 13.99
CA SER A 265 2.10 -21.16 13.24
C SER A 265 1.19 -21.22 12.01
N ALA A 266 1.59 -22.04 11.05
CA ALA A 266 0.81 -22.27 9.83
C ALA A 266 0.85 -23.76 9.46
N PRO A 267 -0.17 -24.29 8.76
CA PRO A 267 -0.12 -25.62 8.21
C PRO A 267 1.07 -25.76 7.25
N ASN A 268 1.72 -26.93 7.28
CA ASN A 268 2.80 -27.25 6.36
C ASN A 268 2.19 -27.66 5.00
N THR A 269 2.01 -26.71 4.12
CA THR A 269 1.47 -26.93 2.77
C THR A 269 2.59 -26.94 1.75
N PHE A 270 2.50 -27.84 0.76
CA PHE A 270 3.45 -27.94 -0.34
C PHE A 270 2.82 -27.43 -1.62
N SER A 271 3.58 -26.62 -2.39
CA SER A 271 3.24 -26.34 -3.79
C SER A 271 3.47 -27.58 -4.66
N GLY A 272 2.85 -27.61 -5.84
CA GLY A 272 2.91 -28.76 -6.75
C GLY A 272 4.29 -29.14 -7.29
N ASP A 273 5.31 -28.33 -7.02
CA ASP A 273 6.73 -28.57 -7.31
C ASP A 273 7.50 -29.17 -6.13
N GLY A 274 6.81 -29.46 -5.03
CA GLY A 274 7.37 -30.11 -3.85
C GLY A 274 8.02 -29.17 -2.83
N MET A 275 7.88 -27.83 -3.05
CA MET A 275 8.31 -26.83 -2.06
C MET A 275 7.10 -26.36 -1.24
N PRO A 276 7.23 -26.15 0.08
CA PRO A 276 6.16 -25.59 0.88
C PRO A 276 5.79 -24.19 0.39
N ASP A 277 4.50 -23.91 0.20
CA ASP A 277 4.03 -22.55 -0.21
C ASP A 277 4.50 -21.48 0.77
N LEU A 278 4.67 -21.83 2.03
CA LEU A 278 5.24 -20.96 3.07
C LEU A 278 6.67 -20.52 2.78
N TRP A 279 7.43 -21.29 1.99
CA TRP A 279 8.82 -21.00 1.67
C TRP A 279 8.95 -19.82 0.71
N TYR A 280 8.00 -19.65 -0.21
CA TYR A 280 8.00 -18.52 -1.15
C TYR A 280 7.69 -17.18 -0.48
N THR A 281 7.15 -17.21 0.73
CA THR A 281 6.71 -16.00 1.45
C THR A 281 7.60 -15.63 2.62
N ALA A 282 8.39 -16.56 3.12
CA ALA A 282 9.16 -16.36 4.34
C ALA A 282 10.54 -15.71 4.12
N ILE A 283 11.07 -15.66 2.90
CA ILE A 283 12.51 -15.43 2.75
C ILE A 283 12.84 -14.55 1.55
N GLU A 284 13.11 -13.30 1.77
CA GLU A 284 13.95 -12.46 0.91
C GLU A 284 15.11 -11.85 1.70
N GLY A 285 16.27 -11.91 1.08
CA GLY A 285 17.64 -11.59 1.41
C GLY A 285 18.00 -10.51 2.38
N ASP A 286 17.21 -9.98 3.24
CA ASP A 286 17.60 -9.12 4.34
C ASP A 286 16.80 -9.43 5.63
N GLY A 287 16.14 -10.58 5.70
CA GLY A 287 15.39 -11.01 6.90
C GLY A 287 14.12 -10.20 7.19
N TYR A 288 13.56 -9.52 6.18
CA TYR A 288 12.52 -8.51 6.36
C TYR A 288 11.11 -8.93 5.92
N LEU A 289 10.87 -10.18 5.58
CA LEU A 289 9.60 -10.58 4.95
C LEU A 289 8.41 -10.74 5.87
N MET A 290 8.61 -10.83 7.15
CA MET A 290 7.52 -10.78 8.11
C MET A 290 7.84 -9.76 9.21
N HIS A 291 7.86 -8.48 8.88
CA HIS A 291 7.77 -7.41 9.87
C HIS A 291 6.36 -7.39 10.46
N GLY A 292 6.04 -8.42 11.22
CA GLY A 292 4.73 -8.59 11.76
C GLY A 292 4.66 -8.44 13.28
N ARG A 293 5.78 -8.17 13.96
CA ARG A 293 5.79 -8.06 15.42
C ARG A 293 6.77 -6.95 15.83
N ASP A 294 6.27 -5.88 16.40
CA ASP A 294 7.10 -4.76 16.83
C ASP A 294 8.18 -5.21 17.83
N GLY A 295 9.45 -4.83 17.56
CA GLY A 295 10.61 -5.22 18.36
C GLY A 295 11.11 -6.65 18.10
N PHE A 296 10.59 -7.31 17.07
CA PHE A 296 11.02 -8.66 16.67
C PHE A 296 11.26 -8.72 15.16
N ARG A 297 12.21 -9.57 14.76
CA ARG A 297 12.37 -9.98 13.36
C ARG A 297 11.93 -11.42 13.18
N PHE A 298 11.39 -11.75 12.04
CA PHE A 298 11.14 -13.12 11.65
C PHE A 298 12.47 -13.80 11.31
N ALA A 299 12.79 -14.90 11.99
CA ALA A 299 14.05 -15.62 11.80
C ALA A 299 13.90 -16.86 10.90
N GLY A 300 12.67 -17.33 10.70
CA GLY A 300 12.37 -18.51 9.89
C GLY A 300 11.26 -19.37 10.50
N TRP A 301 11.11 -20.54 9.95
CA TRP A 301 10.15 -21.55 10.40
C TRP A 301 10.85 -22.69 11.12
N ALA A 302 10.24 -23.20 12.18
CA ALA A 302 10.64 -24.43 12.88
C ALA A 302 9.55 -25.49 12.72
N THR A 303 9.94 -26.76 12.83
CA THR A 303 9.01 -27.91 12.80
C THR A 303 8.38 -28.19 14.15
N GLU A 304 8.91 -27.60 15.22
CA GLU A 304 8.42 -27.75 16.60
C GLU A 304 8.24 -26.37 17.25
N PRO A 305 7.31 -26.24 18.22
CA PRO A 305 7.18 -25.02 19.02
C PRO A 305 8.50 -24.72 19.73
N ASN A 306 8.98 -23.47 19.62
CA ASN A 306 10.27 -23.03 20.16
C ASN A 306 11.51 -23.75 19.58
N GLY A 307 11.37 -24.38 18.43
CA GLY A 307 12.50 -24.97 17.70
C GLY A 307 13.43 -23.93 17.10
N GLU A 308 14.60 -24.36 16.65
CA GLU A 308 15.52 -23.51 15.90
C GLU A 308 14.97 -23.24 14.49
N ALA A 309 15.13 -22.00 14.02
CA ALA A 309 14.71 -21.64 12.69
C ALA A 309 15.55 -22.35 11.62
N ALA A 310 14.92 -22.99 10.65
CA ALA A 310 15.56 -23.38 9.43
C ALA A 310 15.85 -22.13 8.62
N PHE A 311 17.14 -21.80 8.44
CA PHE A 311 17.60 -20.63 7.70
C PHE A 311 17.53 -20.91 6.22
N LEU A 312 16.84 -20.02 5.49
CA LEU A 312 16.81 -20.01 4.05
C LEU A 312 17.28 -18.61 3.60
N SER A 313 18.36 -18.51 2.83
CA SER A 313 18.79 -17.26 2.20
C SER A 313 18.42 -17.30 0.71
N PHE A 314 17.94 -16.19 0.18
CA PHE A 314 17.60 -16.06 -1.23
C PHE A 314 18.37 -14.90 -1.85
N GLU A 315 18.93 -15.13 -3.02
CA GLU A 315 19.38 -14.06 -3.90
C GLU A 315 18.31 -13.75 -4.93
N LYS A 316 17.99 -12.48 -5.09
CA LYS A 316 17.03 -11.99 -6.07
C LYS A 316 17.76 -11.22 -7.15
N SER A 317 17.63 -11.64 -8.39
CA SER A 317 18.07 -10.87 -9.53
C SER A 317 16.88 -10.48 -10.41
N PHE A 318 16.96 -9.28 -10.98
CA PHE A 318 15.97 -8.78 -11.93
C PHE A 318 16.63 -8.66 -13.30
N GLU A 319 16.03 -9.27 -14.31
CA GLU A 319 16.46 -9.12 -15.70
C GLU A 319 15.43 -8.28 -16.45
N PHE A 320 15.94 -7.32 -17.23
CA PHE A 320 15.15 -6.51 -18.13
C PHE A 320 15.43 -6.95 -19.56
N GLU A 321 14.39 -7.34 -20.28
CA GLU A 321 14.50 -7.65 -21.71
C GLU A 321 14.11 -6.42 -22.54
N PRO A 322 14.95 -5.98 -23.50
CA PRO A 322 14.58 -4.90 -24.40
C PRO A 322 13.40 -5.32 -25.30
N PHE A 323 12.43 -4.43 -25.44
CA PHE A 323 11.23 -4.63 -26.19
C PHE A 323 10.91 -3.38 -27.00
N GLY A 324 10.77 -3.47 -28.32
CA GLY A 324 10.43 -2.35 -29.18
C GLY A 324 10.75 -2.60 -30.65
N ALA A 325 10.08 -1.90 -31.55
CA ALA A 325 10.15 -2.15 -32.99
C ALA A 325 11.31 -1.43 -33.71
N ASN A 326 12.02 -0.51 -33.03
CA ASN A 326 13.14 0.27 -33.60
C ASN A 326 14.09 0.77 -32.52
N GLU A 327 15.33 1.14 -32.92
CA GLU A 327 16.40 1.52 -32.00
C GLU A 327 16.16 2.87 -31.26
N GLU A 328 15.20 3.69 -31.71
CA GLU A 328 14.87 4.98 -31.10
C GLU A 328 13.80 4.86 -29.99
N GLU A 329 13.06 3.76 -29.96
CA GLU A 329 12.03 3.48 -28.94
C GLU A 329 12.31 2.14 -28.26
N LYS A 330 13.38 2.08 -27.46
CA LYS A 330 13.60 0.91 -26.61
C LYS A 330 12.70 0.94 -25.41
N PHE A 331 11.81 -0.04 -25.34
CA PHE A 331 11.02 -0.36 -24.17
C PHE A 331 11.65 -1.59 -23.50
N TYR A 332 11.59 -1.66 -22.18
CA TYR A 332 12.07 -2.79 -21.44
C TYR A 332 10.90 -3.54 -20.81
N LEU A 333 10.84 -4.83 -21.05
CA LEU A 333 9.91 -5.72 -20.41
C LEU A 333 10.53 -6.25 -19.13
N TYR A 334 9.91 -6.00 -18.01
CA TYR A 334 10.35 -6.55 -16.73
C TYR A 334 10.05 -8.04 -16.70
N LYS A 335 11.08 -8.85 -16.67
CA LYS A 335 10.99 -10.30 -16.49
C LYS A 335 11.38 -10.62 -15.06
N LYS A 336 10.40 -11.00 -14.27
CA LYS A 336 10.64 -11.46 -12.90
C LYS A 336 11.18 -12.89 -12.96
N THR A 337 12.50 -13.03 -12.88
CA THR A 337 13.15 -14.32 -12.67
C THR A 337 13.61 -14.37 -11.23
N PHE A 338 13.06 -15.29 -10.44
CA PHE A 338 13.52 -15.54 -9.09
C PHE A 338 14.62 -16.60 -9.15
N TYR A 339 15.82 -16.25 -8.69
CA TYR A 339 16.84 -17.22 -8.36
C TYR A 339 16.84 -17.40 -6.86
N PHE A 340 16.62 -18.62 -6.42
CA PHE A 340 16.68 -18.97 -5.01
C PHE A 340 18.03 -19.62 -4.74
N SER A 341 18.87 -19.02 -3.91
CA SER A 341 19.97 -19.75 -3.29
C SER A 341 19.54 -20.11 -1.87
N VAL A 342 19.36 -21.38 -1.64
CA VAL A 342 19.01 -21.92 -0.34
C VAL A 342 20.29 -22.28 0.37
N SER A 343 20.52 -21.78 1.58
CA SER A 343 21.67 -22.18 2.40
C SER A 343 21.60 -23.65 2.85
N MET A 344 20.45 -24.30 2.68
CA MET A 344 20.24 -25.73 2.80
C MET A 344 20.40 -26.41 1.43
N THR A 345 20.94 -27.59 1.40
CA THR A 345 20.93 -28.41 0.18
C THR A 345 19.49 -28.81 -0.16
N GLU A 346 19.24 -29.13 -1.46
CA GLU A 346 17.93 -29.63 -1.90
C GLU A 346 17.46 -30.85 -1.08
N GLU A 347 18.41 -31.67 -0.64
CA GLU A 347 18.16 -32.86 0.17
C GLU A 347 17.75 -32.48 1.61
N GLN A 348 18.39 -31.50 2.21
CA GLN A 348 18.01 -30.95 3.53
C GLN A 348 16.65 -30.23 3.47
N CYS A 349 16.33 -29.55 2.36
CA CYS A 349 15.03 -28.97 2.15
C CYS A 349 13.94 -30.05 2.05
N LYS A 350 14.20 -31.13 1.31
CA LYS A 350 13.28 -32.28 1.22
C LYS A 350 13.14 -33.00 2.54
N GLU A 351 14.24 -33.14 3.31
CA GLU A 351 14.23 -33.78 4.62
C GLU A 351 13.43 -32.96 5.65
N ALA A 352 13.62 -31.65 5.70
CA ALA A 352 12.84 -30.74 6.53
C ALA A 352 11.36 -30.74 6.14
N ALA A 353 11.08 -30.76 4.83
CA ALA A 353 9.73 -30.84 4.30
C ALA A 353 9.05 -32.19 4.54
N LEU A 354 9.83 -33.28 4.53
CA LEU A 354 9.37 -34.66 4.74
C LEU A 354 9.40 -35.08 6.22
N SER A 355 9.78 -34.19 7.15
CA SER A 355 9.83 -34.48 8.58
C SER A 355 8.48 -34.88 9.19
N GLY A 356 7.40 -34.90 8.41
CA GLY A 356 6.05 -35.25 8.82
C GLY A 356 5.40 -34.23 9.76
N ALA A 357 5.99 -33.05 9.88
CA ALA A 357 5.37 -31.95 10.62
C ALA A 357 4.11 -31.47 9.90
N GLU A 358 2.98 -31.56 10.56
CA GLU A 358 1.69 -31.06 10.03
C GLU A 358 1.63 -29.52 10.05
N ARG A 359 2.41 -28.89 10.93
CA ARG A 359 2.47 -27.44 11.10
C ARG A 359 3.90 -26.94 11.19
N LEU A 360 4.10 -25.70 10.78
CA LEU A 360 5.33 -24.96 10.95
C LEU A 360 5.10 -23.80 11.93
N TYR A 361 6.10 -23.54 12.78
CA TYR A 361 6.06 -22.53 13.83
C TYR A 361 6.98 -21.37 13.47
N ALA A 362 6.45 -20.17 13.50
CA ALA A 362 7.22 -18.96 13.22
C ALA A 362 8.20 -18.67 14.36
N VAL A 363 9.47 -18.49 14.02
CA VAL A 363 10.52 -18.12 14.98
C VAL A 363 10.74 -16.62 14.91
N TRP A 364 10.56 -15.95 16.04
CA TRP A 364 10.70 -14.52 16.20
C TRP A 364 11.88 -14.20 17.11
N GLU A 365 12.86 -13.45 16.59
CA GLU A 365 14.00 -12.98 17.37
C GLU A 365 13.79 -11.52 17.77
N LYS A 366 14.09 -11.20 19.03
CA LYS A 366 14.03 -9.83 19.52
C LYS A 366 15.13 -8.99 18.88
N ILE A 367 14.77 -7.82 18.34
CA ILE A 367 15.72 -6.85 17.76
C ILE A 367 16.42 -6.06 18.84
#